data_6d39d8c2ad66870c7d259a4eab4658d2
#
_entry.id   6d39d8c2ad66870c7d259a4eab4658d2
#
_cell.length_a   1.000
_cell.length_b   1.000
_cell.length_c   1.000
_cell.angle_alpha   90.00
_cell.angle_beta   90.00
_cell.angle_gamma   90.00
#
_symmetry.space_group_name_H-M   'P 1'
#
loop_
_entity.id
_entity.type
_entity.pdbx_description
1 polymer ?
#
loop_
_entity_poly.entity_id
_entity_poly.type
_entity_poly.pdbx_seq_one_letter_code
_entity_poly.pdbx_strand_id
1 'polypeptide(L)'
;MADLSETGAFPFVCEGGLVLNQSTFIMKPGQALELLNFEPDIEGGYRRISGFSKYVSAIVPQTSSSGEEVLMATTFGSSVVAARGEKIHSATPGGSSWTERDTGRTSAGRYDFERFNFDGNDKLIVTDGANAPTVFNTSFTATDVSSGGGGEVSTAVTGAKFVTAFKDHMFYAGMSATKQELVFSVPFDEDNFATGSGAGSIKVDDTITGLKVFREDLFIFCENRIFKLSGTSSSNFAVTPVTRNIGCVNGNTIQEFAGDLIFLGPDGLRTIAGTARIGDVELGTISSNVQSIFDDNLSSASEFQSIVIPDKTQYRIFFTKNGQGQNTTKGVICVLRGQQFEFSEMRGIRPTATDTFVSSGDVLAIHGAGDGYIYRQESGNDFDGTSINGRYRSPDLTLNDPGIRKHMQRVVVNYAPESSIDADLFVRYDYESKDSARPAAYALDSSDIAAIYATSTYGSGSSVTGTYGGASQPLVRQAVEGSGFAIALRVNDGGTTAPYSLKGFQLEYQLGARR
;
A
#
# COMPACT_ATOMS: atom_id res chain seq x y z
N MET A 1 21.74 -17.17 49.04
CA MET A 1 22.24 -17.35 47.66
C MET A 1 21.06 -17.79 46.84
N ALA A 2 20.59 -16.98 45.91
CA ALA A 2 19.56 -17.42 44.98
C ALA A 2 20.14 -18.58 44.15
N ASP A 3 19.38 -19.63 44.02
CA ASP A 3 19.78 -20.80 43.23
C ASP A 3 19.93 -20.35 41.76
N LEU A 4 21.17 -20.24 41.29
CA LEU A 4 21.54 -19.77 39.95
C LEU A 4 21.22 -20.80 38.85
N SER A 5 20.49 -21.88 39.19
CA SER A 5 20.14 -22.96 38.30
C SER A 5 18.74 -22.83 37.66
N GLU A 6 17.95 -21.82 38.01
CA GLU A 6 16.63 -21.65 37.43
C GLU A 6 16.71 -21.20 35.97
N THR A 7 16.21 -22.03 35.07
CA THR A 7 15.98 -21.67 33.68
C THR A 7 14.76 -20.77 33.59
N GLY A 8 14.96 -19.54 33.16
CA GLY A 8 13.88 -18.61 32.87
C GLY A 8 13.33 -18.83 31.47
N ALA A 9 12.03 -18.64 31.30
CA ALA A 9 11.37 -18.61 30.01
C ALA A 9 10.62 -17.27 29.81
N PHE A 10 10.81 -16.62 28.68
CA PHE A 10 10.17 -15.35 28.35
C PHE A 10 9.46 -15.47 27.00
N PRO A 11 8.16 -15.74 26.99
CA PRO A 11 7.37 -15.77 25.76
C PRO A 11 6.89 -14.38 25.38
N PHE A 12 6.79 -14.10 24.06
CA PHE A 12 6.10 -12.93 23.53
C PHE A 12 5.53 -13.21 22.14
N VAL A 13 4.46 -12.49 21.79
CA VAL A 13 3.80 -12.56 20.48
C VAL A 13 4.24 -11.39 19.61
N CYS A 14 4.27 -11.58 18.32
CA CYS A 14 4.57 -10.54 17.33
C CYS A 14 3.33 -9.65 17.13
N GLU A 15 3.36 -8.43 17.63
CA GLU A 15 2.27 -7.45 17.55
C GLU A 15 2.76 -6.02 17.77
N GLY A 16 1.99 -5.04 17.29
CA GLY A 16 2.27 -3.61 17.46
C GLY A 16 3.08 -3.00 16.32
N GLY A 17 3.50 -3.78 15.34
CA GLY A 17 4.14 -3.31 14.11
C GLY A 17 5.51 -2.66 14.32
N LEU A 18 5.92 -1.89 13.32
CA LEU A 18 7.16 -1.10 13.31
C LEU A 18 7.00 0.14 14.18
N VAL A 19 7.92 0.36 15.11
CA VAL A 19 7.91 1.52 16.03
C VAL A 19 9.30 2.16 16.04
N LEU A 20 9.39 3.38 15.51
CA LEU A 20 10.64 4.13 15.37
C LEU A 20 10.71 5.37 16.28
N ASN A 21 9.61 5.72 16.94
CA ASN A 21 9.49 6.91 17.78
C ASN A 21 9.71 6.65 19.27
N GLN A 22 10.07 5.41 19.64
CA GLN A 22 10.30 5.02 21.03
C GLN A 22 11.70 4.47 21.25
N SER A 23 12.21 4.63 22.45
CA SER A 23 13.45 3.96 22.85
C SER A 23 13.23 2.45 22.98
N THR A 24 14.20 1.66 22.52
CA THR A 24 14.17 0.20 22.62
C THR A 24 13.96 -0.30 24.05
N PHE A 25 14.35 0.51 25.05
CA PHE A 25 14.23 0.19 26.46
C PHE A 25 12.78 0.14 26.97
N ILE A 26 11.87 0.90 26.33
CA ILE A 26 10.45 1.01 26.73
C ILE A 26 9.50 0.32 25.76
N MET A 27 10.00 -0.16 24.64
CA MET A 27 9.20 -0.86 23.64
C MET A 27 8.65 -2.18 24.18
N LYS A 28 7.46 -2.53 23.75
CA LYS A 28 6.88 -3.85 24.05
C LYS A 28 7.60 -4.95 23.29
N PRO A 29 7.74 -6.15 23.86
CA PRO A 29 8.51 -7.24 23.25
C PRO A 29 8.07 -7.64 21.83
N GLY A 30 6.79 -7.53 21.52
CA GLY A 30 6.24 -7.90 20.22
C GLY A 30 6.40 -6.86 19.12
N GLN A 31 6.69 -5.60 19.47
CA GLN A 31 6.96 -4.54 18.52
C GLN A 31 8.25 -4.80 17.75
N ALA A 32 8.42 -4.14 16.62
CA ALA A 32 9.61 -4.27 15.78
C ALA A 32 10.39 -2.96 15.66
N LEU A 33 11.73 -3.05 15.74
CA LEU A 33 12.66 -1.97 15.37
C LEU A 33 12.97 -1.97 13.86
N GLU A 34 12.87 -3.13 13.23
CA GLU A 34 12.94 -3.32 11.79
C GLU A 34 11.85 -4.30 11.40
N LEU A 35 10.99 -3.91 10.47
CA LEU A 35 9.94 -4.75 9.92
C LEU A 35 9.84 -4.43 8.43
N LEU A 36 10.73 -5.04 7.65
CA LEU A 36 10.87 -4.83 6.22
C LEU A 36 10.31 -6.02 5.46
N ASN A 37 9.40 -5.77 4.51
CA ASN A 37 8.75 -6.79 3.71
C ASN A 37 8.08 -7.91 4.54
N PHE A 38 7.72 -7.57 5.75
CA PHE A 38 6.76 -8.26 6.59
C PHE A 38 5.58 -7.34 6.84
N GLU A 39 4.40 -7.86 6.80
CA GLU A 39 3.16 -7.14 7.06
C GLU A 39 2.54 -7.59 8.40
N PRO A 40 1.96 -6.69 9.20
CA PRO A 40 1.12 -7.10 10.32
C PRO A 40 -0.05 -7.95 9.78
N ASP A 41 -0.20 -9.15 10.33
CA ASP A 41 -1.20 -10.11 9.90
C ASP A 41 -2.49 -9.93 10.74
N ILE A 42 -3.65 -9.87 10.09
CA ILE A 42 -4.95 -9.76 10.78
C ILE A 42 -5.21 -10.95 11.72
N GLU A 43 -4.67 -12.13 11.39
CA GLU A 43 -4.73 -13.33 12.22
C GLU A 43 -3.68 -13.35 13.34
N GLY A 44 -2.91 -12.30 13.48
CA GLY A 44 -1.82 -12.17 14.43
C GLY A 44 -0.45 -12.55 13.88
N GLY A 45 0.57 -11.87 14.39
CA GLY A 45 1.94 -12.06 13.94
C GLY A 45 2.35 -11.11 12.82
N TYR A 46 3.51 -11.38 12.23
CA TYR A 46 4.05 -10.69 11.06
C TYR A 46 4.23 -11.67 9.92
N ARG A 47 3.50 -11.46 8.83
CA ARG A 47 3.56 -12.31 7.64
C ARG A 47 4.52 -11.70 6.62
N ARG A 48 5.39 -12.52 6.01
CA ARG A 48 6.16 -12.08 4.85
C ARG A 48 5.19 -11.71 3.72
N ILE A 49 5.41 -10.56 3.07
CA ILE A 49 4.53 -10.11 1.98
C ILE A 49 4.57 -11.11 0.82
N SER A 50 3.48 -11.17 0.09
CA SER A 50 3.40 -11.87 -1.19
C SER A 50 4.12 -11.06 -2.28
N GLY A 51 4.45 -11.70 -3.38
CA GLY A 51 5.06 -11.05 -4.52
C GLY A 51 4.07 -10.38 -5.46
N PHE A 52 4.53 -10.14 -6.67
CA PHE A 52 3.70 -9.72 -7.79
C PHE A 52 4.13 -10.44 -9.07
N SER A 53 3.20 -10.57 -10.00
CA SER A 53 3.44 -11.16 -11.30
C SER A 53 2.83 -10.31 -12.41
N LYS A 54 3.31 -10.46 -13.64
CA LYS A 54 2.76 -9.74 -14.79
C LYS A 54 1.28 -10.05 -14.97
N TYR A 55 0.46 -9.00 -14.97
CA TYR A 55 -0.98 -9.12 -15.23
C TYR A 55 -1.28 -9.20 -16.73
N VAL A 56 -0.44 -8.57 -17.56
CA VAL A 56 -0.36 -8.74 -19.01
C VAL A 56 1.08 -9.09 -19.33
N SER A 57 1.31 -10.19 -20.07
CA SER A 57 2.66 -10.70 -20.34
C SER A 57 3.47 -9.80 -21.27
N ALA A 58 2.80 -8.98 -22.10
CA ALA A 58 3.44 -8.01 -22.97
C ALA A 58 3.65 -6.66 -22.28
N ILE A 59 4.75 -6.01 -22.61
CA ILE A 59 5.01 -4.63 -22.22
C ILE A 59 4.00 -3.70 -22.89
N VAL A 60 3.50 -2.68 -22.18
CA VAL A 60 2.68 -1.62 -22.76
C VAL A 60 3.50 -0.91 -23.83
N PRO A 61 3.03 -0.78 -25.08
CA PRO A 61 3.79 -0.14 -26.13
C PRO A 61 4.13 1.31 -25.79
N GLN A 62 5.37 1.71 -26.01
CA GLN A 62 5.79 3.09 -25.84
C GLN A 62 5.71 3.86 -27.16
N THR A 63 5.63 5.17 -27.10
CA THR A 63 5.40 6.00 -28.30
C THR A 63 6.71 6.30 -29.02
N SER A 64 7.70 6.88 -28.36
CA SER A 64 8.92 7.37 -29.01
C SER A 64 10.17 7.34 -28.15
N SER A 65 10.05 7.42 -26.83
CA SER A 65 11.20 7.54 -25.92
C SER A 65 11.45 6.25 -25.17
N SER A 66 12.71 5.83 -25.08
CA SER A 66 13.08 4.73 -24.21
C SER A 66 12.88 5.12 -22.74
N GLY A 67 12.31 4.23 -21.93
CA GLY A 67 12.17 4.44 -20.50
C GLY A 67 10.91 5.19 -20.07
N GLU A 68 9.91 5.32 -20.94
CA GLU A 68 8.59 5.83 -20.54
C GLU A 68 7.95 4.90 -19.51
N GLU A 69 7.45 5.48 -18.43
CA GLU A 69 6.74 4.78 -17.36
C GLU A 69 5.27 4.54 -17.74
N VAL A 70 4.62 3.58 -17.09
CA VAL A 70 3.16 3.44 -17.16
C VAL A 70 2.52 4.57 -16.38
N LEU A 71 1.72 5.40 -17.03
CA LEU A 71 1.10 6.59 -16.44
C LEU A 71 -0.29 6.33 -15.88
N MET A 72 -0.97 5.30 -16.39
CA MET A 72 -2.27 4.82 -15.91
C MET A 72 -2.33 3.30 -16.02
N ALA A 73 -2.91 2.66 -15.02
CA ALA A 73 -3.23 1.25 -15.01
C ALA A 73 -4.60 1.06 -14.36
N THR A 74 -5.57 0.58 -15.12
CA THR A 74 -6.93 0.35 -14.65
C THR A 74 -7.59 -0.78 -15.42
N THR A 75 -8.84 -1.09 -15.13
CA THR A 75 -9.64 -2.05 -15.90
C THR A 75 -10.93 -1.42 -16.35
N PHE A 76 -11.41 -1.86 -17.50
CA PHE A 76 -12.71 -1.48 -18.02
C PHE A 76 -13.36 -2.67 -18.74
N GLY A 77 -14.54 -3.04 -18.31
CA GLY A 77 -15.16 -4.30 -18.74
C GLY A 77 -14.27 -5.50 -18.37
N SER A 78 -13.93 -6.32 -19.36
CA SER A 78 -13.04 -7.46 -19.21
C SER A 78 -11.57 -7.16 -19.59
N SER A 79 -11.23 -5.91 -19.83
CA SER A 79 -9.91 -5.50 -20.34
C SER A 79 -9.13 -4.70 -19.30
N VAL A 80 -7.80 -4.83 -19.36
CA VAL A 80 -6.86 -3.91 -18.71
C VAL A 80 -6.66 -2.71 -19.61
N VAL A 81 -6.67 -1.52 -19.06
CA VAL A 81 -6.43 -0.25 -19.77
C VAL A 81 -5.18 0.40 -19.18
N ALA A 82 -4.28 0.82 -20.04
CA ALA A 82 -3.03 1.46 -19.65
C ALA A 82 -2.68 2.66 -20.52
N ALA A 83 -2.15 3.71 -19.91
CA ALA A 83 -1.55 4.82 -20.63
C ALA A 83 -0.03 4.75 -20.51
N ARG A 84 0.68 4.96 -21.62
CA ARG A 84 2.14 5.07 -21.68
C ARG A 84 2.57 5.98 -22.82
N GLY A 85 3.44 6.94 -22.52
CA GLY A 85 3.81 7.99 -23.47
C GLY A 85 2.58 8.79 -23.93
N GLU A 86 2.36 8.87 -25.23
CA GLU A 86 1.26 9.64 -25.84
C GLU A 86 0.02 8.81 -26.18
N LYS A 87 -0.08 7.58 -25.66
CA LYS A 87 -1.12 6.64 -26.09
C LYS A 87 -1.80 5.91 -24.93
N ILE A 88 -3.05 5.56 -25.17
CA ILE A 88 -3.84 4.68 -24.30
C ILE A 88 -4.07 3.36 -25.02
N HIS A 89 -3.85 2.26 -24.31
CA HIS A 89 -3.95 0.91 -24.83
C HIS A 89 -4.89 0.06 -23.97
N SER A 90 -5.46 -0.98 -24.56
CA SER A 90 -6.16 -2.03 -23.83
C SER A 90 -5.59 -3.42 -24.16
N ALA A 91 -5.68 -4.33 -23.21
CA ALA A 91 -5.31 -5.73 -23.34
C ALA A 91 -6.24 -6.63 -22.55
N THR A 92 -6.29 -7.91 -22.90
CA THR A 92 -6.95 -8.92 -22.08
C THR A 92 -6.03 -9.32 -20.94
N PRO A 93 -6.52 -9.51 -19.70
CA PRO A 93 -5.74 -10.08 -18.61
C PRO A 93 -5.07 -11.42 -19.01
N GLY A 94 -3.78 -11.59 -18.69
CA GLY A 94 -3.00 -12.74 -19.13
C GLY A 94 -2.61 -12.74 -20.62
N GLY A 95 -3.07 -11.75 -21.39
CA GLY A 95 -2.78 -11.64 -22.82
C GLY A 95 -1.33 -11.25 -23.12
N SER A 96 -0.96 -11.40 -24.40
CA SER A 96 0.40 -11.13 -24.89
C SER A 96 0.45 -9.99 -25.92
N SER A 97 -0.60 -9.19 -26.03
CA SER A 97 -0.66 -8.06 -26.97
C SER A 97 -1.53 -6.93 -26.45
N TRP A 98 -1.20 -5.72 -26.87
CA TRP A 98 -1.95 -4.50 -26.59
C TRP A 98 -2.58 -3.95 -27.86
N THR A 99 -3.75 -3.37 -27.73
CA THR A 99 -4.46 -2.66 -28.80
C THR A 99 -4.50 -1.17 -28.45
N GLU A 100 -4.04 -0.32 -29.37
CA GLU A 100 -4.14 1.13 -29.25
C GLU A 100 -5.61 1.56 -29.26
N ARG A 101 -6.00 2.45 -28.33
CA ARG A 101 -7.37 2.96 -28.19
C ARG A 101 -7.47 4.46 -28.34
N ASP A 102 -6.40 5.17 -28.00
CA ASP A 102 -6.31 6.61 -28.15
C ASP A 102 -4.84 7.03 -28.34
N THR A 103 -4.63 8.17 -29.00
CA THR A 103 -3.30 8.70 -29.33
C THR A 103 -3.31 10.23 -29.32
N GLY A 104 -2.13 10.84 -29.34
CA GLY A 104 -1.98 12.30 -29.32
C GLY A 104 -2.09 12.91 -27.94
N ARG A 105 -1.95 12.11 -26.89
CA ARG A 105 -1.88 12.57 -25.51
C ARG A 105 -0.53 13.23 -25.21
N THR A 106 -0.48 14.02 -24.16
CA THR A 106 0.78 14.58 -23.67
C THR A 106 1.57 13.51 -22.93
N SER A 107 2.80 13.25 -23.38
CA SER A 107 3.72 12.34 -22.67
C SER A 107 4.00 12.84 -21.25
N ALA A 108 4.06 11.96 -20.27
CA ALA A 108 4.20 12.28 -18.86
C ALA A 108 3.02 13.06 -18.23
N GLY A 109 1.81 12.93 -18.78
CA GLY A 109 0.57 13.43 -18.18
C GLY A 109 0.29 12.76 -16.83
N ARG A 110 -0.42 13.46 -15.95
CA ARG A 110 -0.95 12.88 -14.73
C ARG A 110 -2.34 12.35 -14.99
N TYR A 111 -2.48 11.05 -14.95
CA TYR A 111 -3.76 10.41 -15.23
C TYR A 111 -4.61 10.25 -13.96
N ASP A 112 -5.92 10.51 -14.14
CA ASP A 112 -6.99 10.12 -13.23
C ASP A 112 -8.14 9.55 -14.08
N PHE A 113 -9.00 8.73 -13.50
CA PHE A 113 -10.07 8.06 -14.22
C PHE A 113 -11.26 7.79 -13.32
N GLU A 114 -12.44 7.71 -13.95
CA GLU A 114 -13.69 7.29 -13.30
C GLU A 114 -14.45 6.31 -14.19
N ARG A 115 -14.98 5.25 -13.58
CA ARG A 115 -15.92 4.32 -14.22
C ARG A 115 -17.33 4.74 -13.83
N PHE A 116 -18.18 4.97 -14.80
CA PHE A 116 -19.51 5.49 -14.53
C PHE A 116 -20.55 4.93 -15.51
N ASN A 117 -21.83 5.11 -15.16
CA ASN A 117 -22.96 4.67 -15.98
C ASN A 117 -24.11 5.66 -15.79
N PHE A 118 -24.21 6.67 -16.67
CA PHE A 118 -25.26 7.69 -16.61
C PHE A 118 -26.49 7.36 -17.44
N ASP A 119 -26.33 6.61 -18.53
CA ASP A 119 -27.36 6.34 -19.52
C ASP A 119 -27.69 4.85 -19.67
N GLY A 120 -27.29 4.03 -18.71
CA GLY A 120 -27.43 2.57 -18.75
C GLY A 120 -26.28 1.86 -19.46
N ASN A 121 -25.29 2.60 -19.97
CA ASN A 121 -24.08 2.05 -20.58
C ASN A 121 -22.86 2.38 -19.75
N ASP A 122 -22.04 1.37 -19.48
CA ASP A 122 -20.78 1.56 -18.76
C ASP A 122 -19.82 2.37 -19.64
N LYS A 123 -19.19 3.36 -19.03
CA LYS A 123 -18.19 4.23 -19.63
C LYS A 123 -16.98 4.37 -18.71
N LEU A 124 -15.83 4.64 -19.32
CA LEU A 124 -14.60 5.02 -18.63
C LEU A 124 -14.19 6.41 -19.09
N ILE A 125 -14.12 7.36 -18.18
CA ILE A 125 -13.55 8.67 -18.45
C ILE A 125 -12.14 8.75 -17.92
N VAL A 126 -11.26 9.42 -18.67
CA VAL A 126 -9.84 9.57 -18.36
C VAL A 126 -9.44 11.03 -18.52
N THR A 127 -8.69 11.55 -17.55
CA THR A 127 -8.03 12.87 -17.59
C THR A 127 -6.52 12.68 -17.51
N ASP A 128 -5.74 13.58 -18.10
CA ASP A 128 -4.27 13.52 -18.09
C ASP A 128 -3.59 14.81 -17.59
N GLY A 129 -4.37 15.80 -17.20
CA GLY A 129 -3.88 17.09 -16.71
C GLY A 129 -3.39 18.04 -17.79
N ALA A 130 -3.48 17.68 -19.07
CA ALA A 130 -3.01 18.48 -20.19
C ALA A 130 -4.03 18.58 -21.34
N ASN A 131 -4.61 17.47 -21.74
CA ASN A 131 -5.54 17.39 -22.85
C ASN A 131 -7.01 17.47 -22.39
N ALA A 132 -7.94 17.46 -23.34
CA ALA A 132 -9.35 17.28 -23.04
C ALA A 132 -9.57 15.88 -22.41
N PRO A 133 -10.48 15.73 -21.43
CA PRO A 133 -10.87 14.43 -20.94
C PRO A 133 -11.43 13.57 -22.07
N THR A 134 -11.15 12.27 -22.05
CA THR A 134 -11.65 11.31 -23.05
C THR A 134 -12.55 10.29 -22.40
N VAL A 135 -13.67 10.03 -23.03
CA VAL A 135 -14.63 8.99 -22.64
C VAL A 135 -14.51 7.81 -23.58
N PHE A 136 -14.40 6.62 -23.00
CA PHE A 136 -14.45 5.34 -23.70
C PHE A 136 -15.78 4.64 -23.40
N ASN A 137 -16.44 4.16 -24.43
CA ASN A 137 -17.57 3.23 -24.30
C ASN A 137 -17.08 1.77 -24.20
N THR A 138 -17.99 0.83 -24.02
CA THR A 138 -17.68 -0.62 -23.91
C THR A 138 -17.00 -1.22 -25.15
N SER A 139 -17.10 -0.56 -26.32
CA SER A 139 -16.39 -0.93 -27.54
C SER A 139 -15.02 -0.24 -27.69
N PHE A 140 -14.61 0.52 -26.68
CA PHE A 140 -13.39 1.35 -26.69
C PHE A 140 -13.36 2.42 -27.79
N THR A 141 -14.53 2.94 -28.18
CA THR A 141 -14.58 4.16 -28.99
C THR A 141 -14.27 5.34 -28.08
N ALA A 142 -13.24 6.10 -28.44
CA ALA A 142 -12.81 7.29 -27.71
C ALA A 142 -13.58 8.53 -28.21
N THR A 143 -14.04 9.37 -27.29
CA THR A 143 -14.68 10.66 -27.60
C THR A 143 -14.17 11.70 -26.62
N ASP A 144 -13.64 12.81 -27.13
CA ASP A 144 -13.17 13.91 -26.29
C ASP A 144 -14.35 14.75 -25.78
N VAL A 145 -14.30 15.08 -24.48
CA VAL A 145 -15.31 15.90 -23.81
C VAL A 145 -15.35 17.35 -24.33
N SER A 146 -14.35 17.77 -25.09
CA SER A 146 -14.27 19.14 -25.64
C SER A 146 -15.30 19.47 -26.73
N SER A 147 -15.98 18.46 -27.32
CA SER A 147 -16.90 18.63 -28.42
C SER A 147 -18.38 18.66 -28.05
N GLY A 148 -18.67 18.60 -26.74
CA GLY A 148 -20.04 18.50 -26.23
C GLY A 148 -20.95 19.64 -26.61
N GLY A 149 -22.17 19.29 -26.99
CA GLY A 149 -23.15 20.17 -27.58
C GLY A 149 -23.55 21.38 -26.75
N GLY A 150 -23.30 22.55 -27.28
CA GLY A 150 -24.01 23.78 -26.91
C GLY A 150 -23.71 24.42 -25.57
N GLY A 151 -22.63 24.04 -24.89
CA GLY A 151 -22.29 24.57 -23.58
C GLY A 151 -21.22 25.66 -23.61
N GLU A 152 -21.41 26.66 -22.82
CA GLU A 152 -20.50 27.81 -22.66
C GLU A 152 -19.15 27.43 -22.01
N VAL A 153 -18.90 26.15 -21.66
CA VAL A 153 -17.81 25.72 -20.75
C VAL A 153 -17.00 24.52 -21.28
N SER A 154 -17.17 24.08 -22.52
CA SER A 154 -16.48 22.88 -23.06
C SER A 154 -14.94 22.98 -23.00
N THR A 155 -14.37 24.18 -23.07
CA THR A 155 -12.93 24.40 -22.91
C THR A 155 -12.49 24.50 -21.46
N ALA A 156 -13.41 24.66 -20.51
CA ALA A 156 -13.08 24.84 -19.11
C ALA A 156 -12.56 23.56 -18.43
N VAL A 157 -12.79 22.40 -19.02
CA VAL A 157 -12.32 21.10 -18.48
C VAL A 157 -11.05 20.58 -19.15
N THR A 158 -10.57 21.27 -20.21
CA THR A 158 -9.27 20.94 -20.82
C THR A 158 -8.15 21.07 -19.81
N GLY A 159 -7.32 20.04 -19.69
CA GLY A 159 -6.26 19.97 -18.72
C GLY A 159 -6.72 19.65 -17.29
N ALA A 160 -7.93 19.09 -17.14
CA ALA A 160 -8.37 18.55 -15.86
C ALA A 160 -7.44 17.43 -15.38
N LYS A 161 -7.09 17.48 -14.10
CA LYS A 161 -6.25 16.47 -13.43
C LYS A 161 -7.06 15.46 -12.65
N PHE A 162 -8.25 15.84 -12.25
CA PHE A 162 -9.12 15.04 -11.40
C PHE A 162 -10.51 14.96 -12.01
N VAL A 163 -11.09 13.78 -11.93
CA VAL A 163 -12.43 13.49 -12.40
C VAL A 163 -13.14 12.55 -11.44
N THR A 164 -14.42 12.79 -11.18
CA THR A 164 -15.24 11.88 -10.40
C THR A 164 -16.73 12.08 -10.70
N ALA A 165 -17.51 11.03 -10.64
CA ALA A 165 -18.96 11.08 -10.76
C ALA A 165 -19.60 11.31 -9.38
N PHE A 166 -20.51 12.28 -9.26
CA PHE A 166 -21.24 12.54 -8.04
C PHE A 166 -22.64 13.07 -8.34
N LYS A 167 -23.69 12.42 -7.78
CA LYS A 167 -25.10 12.79 -7.93
C LYS A 167 -25.47 13.05 -9.41
N ASP A 168 -25.15 12.07 -10.25
CA ASP A 168 -25.43 12.07 -11.70
C ASP A 168 -24.70 13.13 -12.53
N HIS A 169 -23.84 13.93 -11.94
CA HIS A 169 -22.96 14.88 -12.62
C HIS A 169 -21.52 14.34 -12.67
N MET A 170 -20.80 14.69 -13.73
CA MET A 170 -19.36 14.48 -13.80
C MET A 170 -18.65 15.76 -13.35
N PHE A 171 -17.76 15.61 -12.36
CA PHE A 171 -16.99 16.70 -11.78
C PHE A 171 -15.55 16.66 -12.26
N TYR A 172 -15.01 17.82 -12.60
CA TYR A 172 -13.66 18.00 -13.11
C TYR A 172 -12.95 19.08 -12.31
N ALA A 173 -11.68 18.84 -11.98
CA ALA A 173 -10.87 19.83 -11.25
C ALA A 173 -9.37 19.76 -11.60
N GLY A 174 -8.62 20.74 -11.10
CA GLY A 174 -7.17 20.78 -11.25
C GLY A 174 -6.68 21.31 -12.60
N MET A 175 -7.52 22.01 -13.37
CA MET A 175 -7.12 22.73 -14.58
C MET A 175 -6.05 23.77 -14.24
N SER A 176 -5.03 23.89 -15.07
CA SER A 176 -3.88 24.76 -14.80
C SER A 176 -4.24 26.25 -14.64
N ALA A 177 -5.26 26.72 -15.35
CA ALA A 177 -5.74 28.10 -15.31
C ALA A 177 -6.67 28.39 -14.12
N THR A 178 -7.38 27.36 -13.64
CA THR A 178 -8.42 27.49 -12.60
C THR A 178 -8.26 26.40 -11.54
N LYS A 179 -7.10 26.37 -10.88
CA LYS A 179 -6.72 25.32 -9.90
C LYS A 179 -7.64 25.21 -8.70
N GLN A 180 -8.43 26.24 -8.43
CA GLN A 180 -9.36 26.34 -7.30
C GLN A 180 -10.81 26.13 -7.72
N GLU A 181 -11.03 25.72 -8.96
CA GLU A 181 -12.37 25.57 -9.51
C GLU A 181 -12.71 24.11 -9.78
N LEU A 182 -13.91 23.75 -9.39
CA LEU A 182 -14.57 22.49 -9.64
C LEU A 182 -15.67 22.75 -10.68
N VAL A 183 -15.55 22.18 -11.86
CA VAL A 183 -16.56 22.29 -12.93
C VAL A 183 -17.37 20.99 -12.97
N PHE A 184 -18.68 21.09 -13.13
CA PHE A 184 -19.55 19.91 -13.22
C PHE A 184 -20.49 19.98 -14.43
N SER A 185 -20.75 18.82 -15.01
CA SER A 185 -21.59 18.63 -16.19
C SER A 185 -23.09 18.75 -15.87
N VAL A 186 -23.91 18.75 -16.91
CA VAL A 186 -25.36 18.50 -16.80
C VAL A 186 -25.59 17.10 -16.20
N PRO A 187 -26.67 16.85 -15.45
CA PRO A 187 -26.99 15.52 -14.95
C PRO A 187 -27.14 14.50 -16.09
N PHE A 188 -26.59 13.31 -15.91
CA PHE A 188 -26.62 12.19 -16.87
C PHE A 188 -25.93 12.46 -18.21
N ASP A 189 -25.12 13.52 -18.31
CA ASP A 189 -24.48 13.92 -19.56
C ASP A 189 -23.08 14.47 -19.26
N GLU A 190 -22.05 13.65 -19.40
CA GLU A 190 -20.67 13.91 -18.97
C GLU A 190 -19.95 14.98 -19.80
N ASP A 191 -20.42 15.29 -21.02
CA ASP A 191 -19.79 16.23 -21.94
C ASP A 191 -20.60 17.50 -22.21
N ASN A 192 -21.71 17.70 -21.49
CA ASN A 192 -22.58 18.85 -21.63
C ASN A 192 -22.42 19.81 -20.44
N PHE A 193 -22.10 21.07 -20.73
CA PHE A 193 -21.86 22.11 -19.73
C PHE A 193 -22.83 23.29 -19.85
N ALA A 194 -24.03 23.06 -20.38
CA ALA A 194 -25.06 24.08 -20.47
C ALA A 194 -25.58 24.48 -19.06
N THR A 195 -25.26 25.68 -18.62
CA THR A 195 -25.63 26.18 -17.28
C THR A 195 -27.14 26.24 -17.07
N GLY A 196 -27.92 26.51 -18.13
CA GLY A 196 -29.38 26.47 -18.08
C GLY A 196 -30.01 25.08 -17.89
N SER A 197 -29.21 24.01 -18.05
CA SER A 197 -29.61 22.62 -17.90
C SER A 197 -29.04 21.94 -16.66
N GLY A 198 -28.39 22.72 -15.78
CA GLY A 198 -27.91 22.23 -14.49
C GLY A 198 -26.40 22.00 -14.38
N ALA A 199 -25.63 22.35 -15.40
CA ALA A 199 -24.17 22.43 -15.30
C ALA A 199 -23.75 23.70 -14.52
N GLY A 200 -22.51 23.70 -14.03
CA GLY A 200 -21.96 24.88 -13.36
C GLY A 200 -20.53 24.70 -12.86
N SER A 201 -20.11 25.66 -12.08
CA SER A 201 -18.80 25.60 -11.40
C SER A 201 -18.90 26.08 -9.96
N ILE A 202 -17.99 25.55 -9.13
CA ILE A 202 -17.85 25.91 -7.73
C ILE A 202 -16.39 26.30 -7.50
N LYS A 203 -16.17 27.45 -6.86
CA LYS A 203 -14.83 27.89 -6.48
C LYS A 203 -14.61 27.67 -4.99
N VAL A 204 -13.46 27.07 -4.68
CA VAL A 204 -12.92 26.98 -3.33
C VAL A 204 -11.76 27.96 -3.18
N ASP A 205 -11.33 28.24 -1.97
CA ASP A 205 -10.30 29.25 -1.71
C ASP A 205 -8.88 28.66 -1.59
N ASP A 206 -8.67 27.44 -2.11
CA ASP A 206 -7.36 26.78 -2.10
C ASP A 206 -7.18 25.87 -3.33
N THR A 207 -5.93 25.53 -3.68
CA THR A 207 -5.61 24.66 -4.84
C THR A 207 -6.10 23.24 -4.60
N ILE A 208 -6.91 22.71 -5.53
CA ILE A 208 -7.43 21.34 -5.45
C ILE A 208 -6.31 20.34 -5.80
N THR A 209 -6.12 19.36 -4.93
CA THR A 209 -5.13 18.29 -5.04
C THR A 209 -5.75 16.91 -5.25
N GLY A 210 -7.05 16.76 -5.06
CA GLY A 210 -7.77 15.50 -5.30
C GLY A 210 -9.25 15.61 -5.03
N LEU A 211 -10.00 14.67 -5.60
CA LEU A 211 -11.43 14.50 -5.41
C LEU A 211 -11.70 13.06 -4.97
N LYS A 212 -12.65 12.87 -4.05
CA LYS A 212 -13.11 11.52 -3.68
C LYS A 212 -14.54 11.57 -3.18
N VAL A 213 -15.39 10.78 -3.79
CA VAL A 213 -16.74 10.54 -3.26
C VAL A 213 -16.61 9.54 -2.11
N PHE A 214 -17.21 9.88 -0.98
CA PHE A 214 -17.24 9.00 0.17
C PHE A 214 -18.61 9.14 0.88
N ARG A 215 -19.29 8.01 1.03
CA ARG A 215 -20.66 7.97 1.49
C ARG A 215 -21.55 8.82 0.57
N GLU A 216 -22.23 9.83 1.14
CA GLU A 216 -23.19 10.68 0.41
C GLU A 216 -22.62 12.03 -0.03
N ASP A 217 -21.33 12.27 0.19
CA ASP A 217 -20.69 13.56 -0.03
C ASP A 217 -19.47 13.44 -0.95
N LEU A 218 -19.15 14.52 -1.68
CA LEU A 218 -17.91 14.65 -2.43
C LEU A 218 -16.90 15.45 -1.58
N PHE A 219 -15.78 14.83 -1.25
CA PHE A 219 -14.67 15.46 -0.57
C PHE A 219 -13.72 16.10 -1.59
N ILE A 220 -13.45 17.38 -1.38
CA ILE A 220 -12.55 18.20 -2.20
C ILE A 220 -11.29 18.44 -1.37
N PHE A 221 -10.23 17.73 -1.70
CA PHE A 221 -8.93 17.87 -1.05
C PHE A 221 -8.16 19.01 -1.71
N CYS A 222 -7.58 19.86 -0.89
CA CYS A 222 -6.75 20.98 -1.34
C CYS A 222 -5.37 20.93 -0.66
N GLU A 223 -4.46 21.83 -1.06
CA GLU A 223 -3.10 21.86 -0.50
C GLU A 223 -3.08 22.09 1.01
N ASN A 224 -3.96 22.95 1.54
CA ASN A 224 -3.98 23.33 2.96
C ASN A 224 -5.32 23.09 3.64
N ARG A 225 -6.35 22.68 2.91
CA ARG A 225 -7.73 22.54 3.40
C ARG A 225 -8.42 21.33 2.80
N ILE A 226 -9.52 20.95 3.43
CA ILE A 226 -10.43 19.93 2.90
C ILE A 226 -11.85 20.50 3.00
N PHE A 227 -12.58 20.41 1.89
CA PHE A 227 -13.99 20.79 1.83
C PHE A 227 -14.85 19.57 1.56
N LYS A 228 -16.11 19.70 1.87
CA LYS A 228 -17.13 18.72 1.60
C LYS A 228 -18.24 19.38 0.81
N LEU A 229 -18.58 18.80 -0.33
CA LEU A 229 -19.73 19.17 -1.15
C LEU A 229 -20.86 18.19 -0.83
N SER A 230 -21.96 18.72 -0.34
CA SER A 230 -23.19 17.98 -0.04
C SER A 230 -24.33 18.51 -0.91
N GLY A 231 -25.37 17.72 -1.09
CA GLY A 231 -26.54 18.07 -1.90
C GLY A 231 -26.94 16.94 -2.83
N THR A 232 -28.07 17.11 -3.50
CA THR A 232 -28.63 16.11 -4.41
C THR A 232 -28.72 16.56 -5.85
N SER A 233 -28.54 17.86 -6.10
CA SER A 233 -28.56 18.46 -7.44
C SER A 233 -27.86 19.80 -7.43
N SER A 234 -27.57 20.34 -8.61
CA SER A 234 -26.92 21.67 -8.78
C SER A 234 -27.64 22.83 -8.08
N SER A 235 -28.96 22.69 -7.86
CA SER A 235 -29.75 23.73 -7.18
C SER A 235 -29.53 23.80 -5.67
N ASN A 236 -29.00 22.76 -5.04
CA ASN A 236 -28.79 22.68 -3.59
C ASN A 236 -27.37 22.21 -3.19
N PHE A 237 -26.44 22.19 -4.10
CA PHE A 237 -25.04 21.92 -3.78
C PHE A 237 -24.51 22.97 -2.80
N ALA A 238 -23.93 22.50 -1.70
CA ALA A 238 -23.39 23.35 -0.65
C ALA A 238 -21.98 22.85 -0.26
N VAL A 239 -21.00 23.75 -0.31
CA VAL A 239 -19.63 23.47 0.12
C VAL A 239 -19.44 23.90 1.55
N THR A 240 -18.96 22.99 2.38
CA THR A 240 -18.62 23.24 3.78
C THR A 240 -17.19 22.85 4.08
N PRO A 241 -16.43 23.63 4.86
CA PRO A 241 -15.07 23.25 5.25
C PRO A 241 -15.11 22.08 6.25
N VAL A 242 -14.27 21.08 6.02
CA VAL A 242 -13.97 19.97 6.95
C VAL A 242 -12.76 20.32 7.79
N THR A 243 -11.71 20.84 7.14
CA THR A 243 -10.50 21.35 7.81
C THR A 243 -10.14 22.72 7.26
N ARG A 244 -9.36 23.48 8.05
CA ARG A 244 -8.89 24.80 7.63
C ARG A 244 -7.37 24.91 7.50
N ASN A 245 -6.63 24.01 8.13
CA ASN A 245 -5.17 24.04 8.20
C ASN A 245 -4.52 22.69 7.84
N ILE A 246 -5.31 21.71 7.41
CA ILE A 246 -4.84 20.39 7.04
C ILE A 246 -5.35 20.09 5.64
N GLY A 247 -4.45 19.91 4.71
CA GLY A 247 -4.73 19.54 3.33
C GLY A 247 -4.11 18.20 2.96
N CYS A 248 -4.16 17.89 1.67
CA CYS A 248 -3.62 16.66 1.10
C CYS A 248 -2.45 16.98 0.16
N VAL A 249 -1.31 16.31 0.39
CA VAL A 249 -0.08 16.52 -0.40
C VAL A 249 -0.25 16.03 -1.83
N ASN A 250 -0.94 14.90 -2.02
CA ASN A 250 -1.09 14.29 -3.34
C ASN A 250 -2.37 13.45 -3.42
N GLY A 251 -3.20 13.69 -4.43
CA GLY A 251 -4.48 13.00 -4.65
C GLY A 251 -4.37 11.49 -4.85
N ASN A 252 -3.24 10.96 -5.37
CA ASN A 252 -3.03 9.51 -5.51
C ASN A 252 -2.93 8.78 -4.17
N THR A 253 -2.87 9.53 -3.06
CA THR A 253 -2.79 8.96 -1.71
C THR A 253 -4.15 8.87 -1.03
N ILE A 254 -5.20 9.40 -1.65
CA ILE A 254 -6.55 9.40 -1.10
C ILE A 254 -7.22 8.07 -1.42
N GLN A 255 -7.51 7.29 -0.40
CA GLN A 255 -8.16 5.98 -0.56
C GLN A 255 -9.27 5.79 0.48
N GLU A 256 -10.28 5.03 0.11
CA GLU A 256 -11.22 4.48 1.08
C GLU A 256 -10.59 3.29 1.79
N PHE A 257 -10.49 3.37 3.10
CA PHE A 257 -9.82 2.38 3.92
C PHE A 257 -10.52 2.23 5.27
N ALA A 258 -10.88 1.01 5.63
CA ALA A 258 -11.48 0.68 6.92
C ALA A 258 -12.74 1.51 7.27
N GLY A 259 -13.54 1.87 6.26
CA GLY A 259 -14.76 2.66 6.43
C GLY A 259 -14.54 4.16 6.65
N ASP A 260 -13.35 4.66 6.38
CA ASP A 260 -12.97 6.07 6.39
C ASP A 260 -12.15 6.43 5.14
N LEU A 261 -11.86 7.70 4.92
CA LEU A 261 -10.87 8.14 3.93
C LEU A 261 -9.52 8.35 4.60
N ILE A 262 -8.49 7.67 4.07
CA ILE A 262 -7.09 7.87 4.43
C ILE A 262 -6.41 8.72 3.36
N PHE A 263 -5.52 9.61 3.76
CA PHE A 263 -4.78 10.50 2.87
C PHE A 263 -3.44 10.91 3.46
N LEU A 264 -2.52 11.38 2.61
CA LEU A 264 -1.24 11.94 3.01
C LEU A 264 -1.38 13.43 3.30
N GLY A 265 -1.32 13.79 4.57
CA GLY A 265 -1.22 15.16 5.04
C GLY A 265 0.22 15.70 4.98
N PRO A 266 0.42 16.98 5.35
CA PRO A 266 1.73 17.63 5.31
C PRO A 266 2.76 17.02 6.29
N ASP A 267 2.31 16.26 7.26
CA ASP A 267 3.10 15.68 8.35
C ASP A 267 2.93 14.17 8.51
N GLY A 268 2.27 13.48 7.58
CA GLY A 268 2.09 12.04 7.59
C GLY A 268 0.67 11.59 7.25
N LEU A 269 0.33 10.33 7.51
CA LEU A 269 -0.99 9.78 7.19
C LEU A 269 -2.05 10.26 8.18
N ARG A 270 -3.23 10.59 7.65
CA ARG A 270 -4.40 11.06 8.38
C ARG A 270 -5.67 10.42 7.86
N THR A 271 -6.73 10.46 8.67
CA THR A 271 -8.09 10.02 8.27
C THR A 271 -9.09 11.15 8.41
N ILE A 272 -10.17 11.12 7.61
CA ILE A 272 -11.20 12.16 7.63
C ILE A 272 -11.97 12.15 8.96
N ALA A 273 -12.40 10.98 9.46
CA ALA A 273 -13.14 10.90 10.73
C ALA A 273 -12.30 11.38 11.92
N GLY A 274 -11.01 11.08 11.89
CA GLY A 274 -10.05 11.64 12.83
C GLY A 274 -10.02 13.16 12.76
N THR A 275 -9.94 13.74 11.58
CA THR A 275 -9.85 15.19 11.32
C THR A 275 -11.14 15.94 11.68
N ALA A 276 -12.32 15.36 11.40
CA ALA A 276 -13.60 16.00 11.65
C ALA A 276 -14.00 16.03 13.13
N ARG A 277 -13.47 15.10 13.95
CA ARG A 277 -13.93 14.93 15.36
C ARG A 277 -13.46 16.04 16.30
N ILE A 278 -12.36 16.74 16.00
CA ILE A 278 -11.67 17.62 16.96
C ILE A 278 -11.65 19.10 16.53
N GLY A 279 -12.29 19.46 15.41
CA GLY A 279 -12.42 20.87 15.02
C GLY A 279 -11.11 21.64 15.03
N ASP A 280 -10.20 21.29 14.15
CA ASP A 280 -8.95 22.03 13.92
C ASP A 280 -7.86 21.95 15.02
N VAL A 281 -8.01 21.12 16.04
CA VAL A 281 -7.04 20.99 17.12
C VAL A 281 -6.34 19.64 17.07
N GLU A 282 -5.02 19.68 16.86
CA GLU A 282 -4.03 18.60 17.10
C GLU A 282 -4.51 17.16 16.85
N LEU A 283 -4.78 16.89 15.62
CA LEU A 283 -4.88 15.50 15.20
C LEU A 283 -3.47 14.97 14.99
N GLY A 284 -3.04 14.17 15.93
CA GLY A 284 -1.87 13.35 15.71
C GLY A 284 -2.04 12.56 14.42
N THR A 285 -0.99 12.49 13.62
CA THR A 285 -0.94 11.60 12.47
C THR A 285 -1.13 10.16 12.96
N ILE A 286 -1.86 9.35 12.21
CA ILE A 286 -1.98 7.93 12.52
C ILE A 286 -0.62 7.23 12.36
N SER A 287 0.29 7.82 11.57
CA SER A 287 1.65 7.32 11.26
C SER A 287 2.72 7.68 12.29
N SER A 288 2.37 8.18 13.47
CA SER A 288 3.32 8.64 14.49
C SER A 288 4.42 7.62 14.84
N ASN A 289 4.10 6.33 14.86
CA ASN A 289 5.07 5.27 15.14
C ASN A 289 6.19 5.15 14.10
N VAL A 290 5.94 5.58 12.88
CA VAL A 290 6.87 5.53 11.74
C VAL A 290 7.14 6.92 11.16
N GLN A 291 6.97 7.96 11.96
CA GLN A 291 7.05 9.36 11.53
C GLN A 291 8.35 9.68 10.79
N SER A 292 9.49 9.14 11.24
CA SER A 292 10.78 9.36 10.59
C SER A 292 10.83 8.93 9.13
N ILE A 293 10.05 7.91 8.73
CA ILE A 293 9.97 7.49 7.32
C ILE A 293 9.26 8.57 6.50
N PHE A 294 8.20 9.17 7.06
CA PHE A 294 7.48 10.25 6.37
C PHE A 294 8.32 11.52 6.29
N ASP A 295 8.96 11.95 7.36
CA ASP A 295 9.82 13.14 7.40
C ASP A 295 10.96 13.05 6.38
N ASP A 296 11.58 11.87 6.23
CA ASP A 296 12.65 11.61 5.27
C ASP A 296 12.18 11.65 3.79
N ASN A 297 10.90 11.41 3.54
CA ASN A 297 10.39 11.21 2.18
C ASN A 297 9.44 12.31 1.71
N LEU A 298 8.68 12.97 2.59
CA LEU A 298 7.73 14.03 2.21
C LEU A 298 8.36 15.15 1.40
N SER A 299 9.56 15.59 1.78
CA SER A 299 10.27 16.69 1.10
C SER A 299 11.10 16.24 -0.10
N SER A 300 11.38 14.94 -0.24
CA SER A 300 12.32 14.41 -1.22
C SER A 300 11.69 13.49 -2.26
N ALA A 301 10.47 13.02 -2.06
CA ALA A 301 9.76 12.24 -3.06
C ALA A 301 9.25 13.15 -4.20
N SER A 302 9.40 12.66 -5.43
CA SER A 302 8.87 13.31 -6.63
C SER A 302 7.43 12.89 -6.91
N GLU A 303 7.07 11.68 -6.49
CA GLU A 303 5.76 11.08 -6.70
C GLU A 303 5.33 10.25 -5.51
N PHE A 304 4.01 10.21 -5.30
CA PHE A 304 3.35 9.38 -4.32
C PHE A 304 2.31 8.51 -5.02
N GLN A 305 2.30 7.24 -4.67
CA GLN A 305 1.26 6.30 -5.10
C GLN A 305 0.73 5.56 -3.89
N SER A 306 -0.54 5.18 -3.94
CA SER A 306 -1.11 4.33 -2.89
C SER A 306 -2.04 3.27 -3.48
N ILE A 307 -2.19 2.18 -2.76
CA ILE A 307 -3.09 1.09 -3.13
C ILE A 307 -3.69 0.49 -1.86
N VAL A 308 -4.92 0.06 -1.95
CA VAL A 308 -5.61 -0.67 -0.88
C VAL A 308 -5.69 -2.14 -1.26
N ILE A 309 -5.42 -3.02 -0.29
CA ILE A 309 -5.64 -4.46 -0.37
C ILE A 309 -6.76 -4.80 0.63
N PRO A 310 -8.04 -4.80 0.20
CA PRO A 310 -9.17 -4.90 1.11
C PRO A 310 -9.20 -6.21 1.90
N ASP A 311 -8.85 -7.34 1.28
CA ASP A 311 -8.86 -8.66 1.92
C ASP A 311 -7.90 -8.75 3.12
N LYS A 312 -6.88 -7.91 3.13
CA LYS A 312 -5.90 -7.81 4.22
C LYS A 312 -6.11 -6.59 5.12
N THR A 313 -7.14 -5.80 4.84
CA THR A 313 -7.37 -4.51 5.52
C THR A 313 -6.07 -3.69 5.53
N GLN A 314 -5.46 -3.52 4.35
CA GLN A 314 -4.19 -2.83 4.17
C GLN A 314 -4.31 -1.62 3.27
N TYR A 315 -3.65 -0.54 3.68
CA TYR A 315 -3.31 0.60 2.84
C TYR A 315 -1.79 0.62 2.67
N ARG A 316 -1.32 0.74 1.44
CA ARG A 316 0.10 0.82 1.08
C ARG A 316 0.38 2.15 0.40
N ILE A 317 1.39 2.86 0.87
CA ILE A 317 1.87 4.11 0.26
C ILE A 317 3.32 3.94 -0.18
N PHE A 318 3.66 4.51 -1.32
CA PHE A 318 4.98 4.44 -1.93
C PHE A 318 5.52 5.84 -2.18
N PHE A 319 6.81 6.02 -1.89
CA PHE A 319 7.54 7.26 -2.06
C PHE A 319 8.57 7.09 -3.18
N THR A 320 8.27 7.60 -4.36
CA THR A 320 9.17 7.52 -5.51
C THR A 320 10.03 8.76 -5.59
N LYS A 321 11.35 8.59 -5.71
CA LYS A 321 12.31 9.68 -5.95
C LYS A 321 12.86 9.56 -7.37
N ASN A 322 13.12 10.68 -8.01
CA ASN A 322 13.72 10.69 -9.35
C ASN A 322 15.01 9.87 -9.39
N GLY A 323 15.14 9.01 -10.39
CA GLY A 323 16.31 8.16 -10.59
C GLY A 323 16.40 6.92 -9.69
N GLN A 324 15.40 6.67 -8.83
CA GLN A 324 15.35 5.43 -8.05
C GLN A 324 14.77 4.28 -8.86
N GLY A 325 15.43 3.11 -8.74
CA GLY A 325 14.90 1.83 -9.24
C GLY A 325 13.93 1.18 -8.25
N GLN A 326 13.33 0.05 -8.65
CA GLN A 326 12.39 -0.71 -7.82
C GLN A 326 12.97 -1.05 -6.44
N ASN A 327 14.19 -1.54 -6.38
CA ASN A 327 14.83 -2.01 -5.14
C ASN A 327 15.11 -0.91 -4.11
N THR A 328 15.08 0.35 -4.50
CA THR A 328 15.38 1.49 -3.63
C THR A 328 14.14 2.32 -3.26
N THR A 329 13.02 2.09 -3.94
CA THR A 329 11.75 2.75 -3.61
C THR A 329 11.26 2.26 -2.25
N LYS A 330 10.97 3.20 -1.37
CA LYS A 330 10.40 2.92 -0.05
C LYS A 330 8.89 2.96 -0.12
N GLY A 331 8.26 2.05 0.60
CA GLY A 331 6.83 2.06 0.87
C GLY A 331 6.55 1.79 2.34
N VAL A 332 5.36 2.16 2.77
CA VAL A 332 4.83 1.88 4.10
C VAL A 332 3.52 1.13 3.95
N ILE A 333 3.41 0.03 4.66
CA ILE A 333 2.16 -0.72 4.82
C ILE A 333 1.51 -0.24 6.11
N CYS A 334 0.23 0.08 6.05
CA CYS A 334 -0.62 0.41 7.18
C CYS A 334 -1.76 -0.60 7.26
N VAL A 335 -1.89 -1.29 8.38
CA VAL A 335 -2.93 -2.29 8.65
C VAL A 335 -3.76 -1.81 9.83
N LEU A 336 -5.08 -1.87 9.72
CA LEU A 336 -5.95 -1.67 10.87
C LEU A 336 -6.22 -3.03 11.54
N ARG A 337 -5.65 -3.23 12.74
CA ARG A 337 -5.85 -4.42 13.53
C ARG A 337 -6.62 -4.08 14.80
N GLY A 338 -7.86 -4.54 14.87
CA GLY A 338 -8.78 -4.09 15.92
C GLY A 338 -9.08 -2.60 15.81
N GLN A 339 -8.54 -1.79 16.71
CA GLN A 339 -8.69 -0.32 16.70
C GLN A 339 -7.35 0.41 16.58
N GLN A 340 -6.27 -0.31 16.29
CA GLN A 340 -4.94 0.26 16.22
C GLN A 340 -4.37 0.12 14.82
N PHE A 341 -3.67 1.15 14.36
CA PHE A 341 -2.90 1.12 13.13
C PHE A 341 -1.52 0.54 13.42
N GLU A 342 -1.18 -0.53 12.74
CA GLU A 342 0.14 -1.14 12.76
C GLU A 342 0.84 -0.88 11.42
N PHE A 343 2.14 -0.65 11.46
CA PHE A 343 2.93 -0.25 10.30
C PHE A 343 4.07 -1.22 10.03
N SER A 344 4.49 -1.29 8.77
CA SER A 344 5.75 -1.90 8.36
C SER A 344 6.34 -1.17 7.15
N GLU A 345 7.63 -1.35 6.92
CA GLU A 345 8.34 -0.83 5.74
C GLU A 345 8.29 -1.86 4.60
N MET A 346 8.17 -1.39 3.37
CA MET A 346 8.20 -2.21 2.17
C MET A 346 9.25 -1.68 1.18
N ARG A 347 9.93 -2.58 0.47
CA ARG A 347 10.86 -2.27 -0.62
C ARG A 347 10.73 -3.30 -1.74
N GLY A 348 11.15 -2.90 -2.93
CA GLY A 348 11.15 -3.77 -4.10
C GLY A 348 9.95 -3.58 -5.02
N ILE A 349 9.05 -2.64 -4.69
CA ILE A 349 7.89 -2.28 -5.51
C ILE A 349 7.96 -0.78 -5.82
N ARG A 350 7.91 -0.41 -7.10
CA ARG A 350 7.88 0.98 -7.57
C ARG A 350 6.67 1.19 -8.48
N PRO A 351 5.48 1.42 -7.91
CA PRO A 351 4.31 1.70 -8.70
C PRO A 351 4.36 3.13 -9.26
N THR A 352 3.97 3.28 -10.51
CA THR A 352 3.77 4.57 -11.18
C THR A 352 2.30 4.89 -11.40
N ALA A 353 1.46 3.86 -11.36
CA ALA A 353 0.01 3.94 -11.40
C ALA A 353 -0.57 2.76 -10.61
N THR A 354 -1.72 2.92 -9.98
CA THR A 354 -2.33 1.87 -9.15
C THR A 354 -3.83 1.85 -9.32
N ASP A 355 -4.42 0.67 -9.23
CA ASP A 355 -5.87 0.51 -9.16
C ASP A 355 -6.23 -0.74 -8.35
N THR A 356 -7.38 -0.67 -7.66
CA THR A 356 -7.99 -1.81 -6.97
C THR A 356 -9.41 -1.96 -7.48
N PHE A 357 -9.76 -3.15 -7.95
CA PHE A 357 -11.06 -3.41 -8.57
C PHE A 357 -11.55 -4.81 -8.26
N VAL A 358 -12.85 -5.04 -8.45
CA VAL A 358 -13.47 -6.36 -8.30
C VAL A 358 -13.55 -7.03 -9.67
N SER A 359 -13.05 -8.26 -9.78
CA SER A 359 -13.14 -9.09 -10.98
C SER A 359 -13.58 -10.50 -10.61
N SER A 360 -14.69 -10.95 -11.17
CA SER A 360 -15.24 -12.31 -10.92
C SER A 360 -15.48 -12.65 -9.44
N GLY A 361 -15.74 -11.64 -8.61
CA GLY A 361 -15.95 -11.79 -7.17
C GLY A 361 -14.69 -11.66 -6.32
N ASP A 362 -13.51 -11.65 -6.92
CA ASP A 362 -12.23 -11.41 -6.24
C ASP A 362 -11.85 -9.93 -6.32
N VAL A 363 -11.26 -9.41 -5.25
CA VAL A 363 -10.65 -8.08 -5.24
C VAL A 363 -9.22 -8.20 -5.75
N LEU A 364 -8.93 -7.50 -6.83
CA LEU A 364 -7.61 -7.49 -7.46
C LEU A 364 -6.97 -6.12 -7.31
N ALA A 365 -5.68 -6.12 -7.02
CA ALA A 365 -4.85 -4.93 -6.97
C ALA A 365 -3.79 -5.01 -8.07
N ILE A 366 -3.71 -3.98 -8.91
CA ILE A 366 -2.73 -3.89 -9.99
C ILE A 366 -1.89 -2.62 -9.85
N HIS A 367 -0.69 -2.66 -10.41
CA HIS A 367 0.13 -1.47 -10.56
C HIS A 367 0.85 -1.47 -11.90
N GLY A 368 0.97 -0.30 -12.48
CA GLY A 368 1.89 -0.01 -13.56
C GLY A 368 3.27 0.32 -13.00
N ALA A 369 4.32 -0.01 -13.72
CA ALA A 369 5.69 0.18 -13.29
C ALA A 369 6.53 0.97 -14.30
N GLY A 370 7.70 1.43 -13.85
CA GLY A 370 8.63 2.20 -14.67
C GLY A 370 9.27 1.40 -15.80
N ASP A 371 9.19 0.08 -15.77
CA ASP A 371 9.66 -0.81 -16.84
C ASP A 371 8.62 -1.02 -17.95
N GLY A 372 7.42 -0.46 -17.78
CA GLY A 372 6.34 -0.50 -18.76
C GLY A 372 5.44 -1.71 -18.69
N TYR A 373 5.53 -2.55 -17.66
CA TYR A 373 4.60 -3.65 -17.41
C TYR A 373 3.49 -3.26 -16.44
N ILE A 374 2.40 -3.99 -16.51
CA ILE A 374 1.33 -4.00 -15.51
C ILE A 374 1.47 -5.28 -14.68
N TYR A 375 1.52 -5.13 -13.37
CA TYR A 375 1.65 -6.22 -12.42
C TYR A 375 0.39 -6.38 -11.57
N ARG A 376 0.04 -7.63 -11.25
CA ARG A 376 -0.94 -7.98 -10.23
C ARG A 376 -0.18 -8.16 -8.91
N GLN A 377 -0.56 -7.42 -7.88
CA GLN A 377 -0.06 -7.60 -6.53
C GLN A 377 -0.67 -8.85 -5.87
N GLU A 378 -0.10 -9.27 -4.77
CA GLU A 378 -0.52 -10.47 -4.03
C GLU A 378 -0.51 -11.74 -4.90
N SER A 379 0.44 -11.84 -5.81
CA SER A 379 0.55 -12.93 -6.77
C SER A 379 1.98 -13.47 -6.82
N GLY A 380 2.15 -14.72 -6.43
CA GLY A 380 3.47 -15.36 -6.37
C GLY A 380 4.26 -15.07 -5.09
N ASN A 381 5.47 -15.60 -5.04
CA ASN A 381 6.33 -15.61 -3.86
C ASN A 381 7.56 -14.71 -4.03
N ASP A 382 7.67 -14.05 -5.17
CA ASP A 382 8.79 -13.20 -5.56
C ASP A 382 8.28 -11.95 -6.32
N PHE A 383 9.16 -11.03 -6.62
CA PHE A 383 8.88 -9.83 -7.40
C PHE A 383 9.23 -10.09 -8.88
N ASP A 384 8.37 -10.82 -9.59
CA ASP A 384 8.54 -11.22 -11.00
C ASP A 384 9.94 -11.83 -11.23
N GLY A 385 10.29 -12.84 -10.41
CA GLY A 385 11.58 -13.54 -10.46
C GLY A 385 12.69 -12.95 -9.56
N THR A 386 12.43 -11.84 -8.86
CA THR A 386 13.38 -11.27 -7.90
C THR A 386 12.96 -11.64 -6.48
N SER A 387 13.88 -12.13 -5.67
CA SER A 387 13.63 -12.52 -4.29
C SER A 387 13.14 -11.37 -3.41
N ILE A 388 12.28 -11.68 -2.45
CA ILE A 388 11.77 -10.74 -1.45
C ILE A 388 12.68 -10.79 -0.23
N ASN A 389 13.44 -9.73 0.02
CA ASN A 389 14.26 -9.62 1.23
C ASN A 389 13.39 -9.18 2.41
N GLY A 390 13.03 -10.13 3.28
CA GLY A 390 12.29 -9.88 4.50
C GLY A 390 13.22 -9.70 5.70
N ARG A 391 12.90 -8.77 6.61
CA ARG A 391 13.64 -8.57 7.86
C ARG A 391 12.70 -8.22 8.99
N TYR A 392 12.86 -8.93 10.08
CA TYR A 392 12.27 -8.61 11.38
C TYR A 392 13.37 -8.41 12.41
N ARG A 393 13.29 -7.37 13.24
CA ARG A 393 14.14 -7.17 14.41
C ARG A 393 13.27 -6.78 15.60
N SER A 394 13.39 -7.56 16.69
CA SER A 394 12.76 -7.25 17.97
C SER A 394 13.44 -6.04 18.64
N PRO A 395 12.80 -5.40 19.63
CA PRO A 395 13.49 -4.53 20.57
C PRO A 395 14.61 -5.27 21.30
N ASP A 396 15.49 -4.52 21.95
CA ASP A 396 16.51 -5.06 22.85
C ASP A 396 15.86 -5.39 24.21
N LEU A 397 15.54 -6.67 24.43
CA LEU A 397 14.77 -7.17 25.56
C LEU A 397 15.67 -7.35 26.79
N THR A 398 15.37 -6.69 27.87
CA THR A 398 16.10 -6.81 29.14
C THR A 398 15.60 -7.97 30.03
N LEU A 399 14.55 -8.66 29.61
CA LEU A 399 13.96 -9.81 30.29
C LEU A 399 13.73 -9.56 31.80
N ASN A 400 13.03 -8.47 32.10
CA ASN A 400 12.63 -7.95 33.41
C ASN A 400 13.73 -7.27 34.24
N ASP A 401 15.01 -7.66 34.18
CA ASP A 401 16.06 -7.01 34.96
C ASP A 401 17.29 -6.68 34.09
N PRO A 402 17.52 -5.40 33.77
CA PRO A 402 18.67 -4.98 32.96
C PRO A 402 20.01 -5.13 33.68
N GLY A 403 20.02 -5.31 35.00
CA GLY A 403 21.23 -5.46 35.81
C GLY A 403 21.74 -6.91 35.92
N ILE A 404 21.01 -7.87 35.44
CA ILE A 404 21.37 -9.30 35.46
C ILE A 404 21.74 -9.77 34.07
N ARG A 405 22.90 -10.44 33.94
CA ARG A 405 23.31 -11.08 32.68
C ARG A 405 22.51 -12.37 32.47
N LYS A 406 22.02 -12.58 31.26
CA LYS A 406 21.31 -13.79 30.86
C LYS A 406 22.21 -14.60 29.93
N HIS A 407 22.34 -15.89 30.24
CA HIS A 407 23.00 -16.88 29.38
C HIS A 407 21.92 -17.56 28.56
N MET A 408 21.89 -17.28 27.27
CA MET A 408 20.88 -17.86 26.39
C MET A 408 21.15 -19.35 26.17
N GLN A 409 20.07 -20.14 26.13
CA GLN A 409 20.12 -21.56 25.87
C GLN A 409 19.39 -21.92 24.62
N ARG A 410 18.18 -21.35 24.43
CA ARG A 410 17.32 -21.71 23.33
C ARG A 410 16.39 -20.55 22.96
N VAL A 411 16.07 -20.47 21.68
CA VAL A 411 14.96 -19.67 21.14
C VAL A 411 13.95 -20.64 20.53
N VAL A 412 12.71 -20.56 20.97
CA VAL A 412 11.59 -21.27 20.36
C VAL A 412 10.87 -20.27 19.48
N VAL A 413 10.76 -20.57 18.19
CA VAL A 413 10.05 -19.76 17.20
C VAL A 413 8.72 -20.42 16.90
N ASN A 414 7.63 -19.67 17.09
CA ASN A 414 6.29 -20.06 16.69
C ASN A 414 5.94 -19.35 15.38
N TYR A 415 5.68 -20.13 14.34
CA TYR A 415 5.35 -19.59 13.04
C TYR A 415 4.25 -20.39 12.34
N ALA A 416 3.55 -19.80 11.39
CA ALA A 416 2.57 -20.45 10.54
C ALA A 416 3.10 -20.43 9.09
N PRO A 417 3.59 -21.57 8.56
CA PRO A 417 4.13 -21.64 7.22
C PRO A 417 3.01 -21.84 6.19
N GLU A 418 3.17 -21.24 5.02
CA GLU A 418 2.37 -21.55 3.84
C GLU A 418 3.10 -22.56 2.94
N SER A 419 4.42 -22.73 3.15
CA SER A 419 5.30 -23.71 2.48
C SER A 419 6.61 -23.84 3.28
N SER A 420 7.70 -24.35 2.64
CA SER A 420 9.03 -24.37 3.24
C SER A 420 9.53 -22.97 3.60
N ILE A 421 10.16 -22.84 4.75
CA ILE A 421 10.80 -21.62 5.19
C ILE A 421 12.28 -21.70 4.87
N ASP A 422 12.84 -20.61 4.35
CA ASP A 422 14.27 -20.40 4.14
C ASP A 422 14.64 -19.07 4.81
N ALA A 423 14.81 -19.11 6.12
CA ALA A 423 15.09 -17.92 6.91
C ALA A 423 16.19 -18.17 7.93
N ASP A 424 16.94 -17.13 8.25
CA ASP A 424 17.99 -17.12 9.25
C ASP A 424 17.55 -16.39 10.52
N LEU A 425 17.78 -17.02 11.67
CA LEU A 425 17.65 -16.42 12.99
C LEU A 425 19.00 -15.91 13.48
N PHE A 426 19.06 -14.66 13.90
CA PHE A 426 20.20 -14.06 14.55
C PHE A 426 19.83 -13.66 15.98
N VAL A 427 20.71 -13.96 16.92
CA VAL A 427 20.63 -13.45 18.31
C VAL A 427 21.70 -12.39 18.49
N ARG A 428 21.31 -11.24 19.01
CA ARG A 428 22.19 -10.09 19.24
C ARG A 428 22.13 -9.68 20.71
N TYR A 429 23.25 -9.21 21.24
CA TYR A 429 23.43 -8.92 22.66
C TYR A 429 23.83 -7.47 22.86
N ASP A 430 23.41 -6.91 24.00
CA ASP A 430 23.86 -5.63 24.55
C ASP A 430 23.83 -4.48 23.52
N TYR A 431 22.66 -4.31 22.84
CA TYR A 431 22.43 -3.27 21.83
C TYR A 431 23.39 -3.35 20.62
N GLU A 432 23.84 -4.57 20.29
CA GLU A 432 24.84 -4.83 19.24
C GLU A 432 26.18 -4.11 19.48
N SER A 433 26.55 -3.86 20.72
CA SER A 433 27.85 -3.29 21.08
C SER A 433 28.98 -4.05 20.39
N LYS A 434 30.03 -3.34 19.97
CA LYS A 434 31.22 -3.95 19.35
C LYS A 434 31.91 -5.00 20.22
N ASP A 435 31.73 -4.87 21.56
CA ASP A 435 32.36 -5.75 22.57
C ASP A 435 31.45 -6.94 22.97
N SER A 436 30.24 -7.04 22.39
CA SER A 436 29.31 -8.13 22.64
C SER A 436 29.50 -9.30 21.68
N ALA A 437 29.15 -10.50 22.13
CA ALA A 437 29.20 -11.70 21.31
C ALA A 437 28.24 -11.55 20.10
N ARG A 438 28.68 -11.99 18.94
CA ARG A 438 27.89 -12.01 17.69
C ARG A 438 27.87 -13.42 17.11
N PRO A 439 27.02 -14.31 17.63
CA PRO A 439 26.86 -15.65 17.07
C PRO A 439 26.52 -15.61 15.58
N ALA A 440 26.89 -16.68 14.86
CA ALA A 440 26.49 -16.87 13.48
C ALA A 440 24.96 -16.99 13.34
N ALA A 441 24.47 -16.94 12.13
CA ALA A 441 23.07 -17.21 11.84
C ALA A 441 22.72 -18.67 12.17
N TYR A 442 21.49 -18.87 12.60
CA TYR A 442 20.90 -20.19 12.80
C TYR A 442 19.82 -20.37 11.74
N ALA A 443 19.94 -21.40 10.92
CA ALA A 443 18.92 -21.69 9.91
C ALA A 443 17.60 -22.10 10.57
N LEU A 444 16.51 -21.49 10.13
CA LEU A 444 15.14 -21.87 10.51
C LEU A 444 14.56 -22.78 9.43
N ASP A 445 15.14 -23.96 9.27
CA ASP A 445 14.65 -24.94 8.32
C ASP A 445 13.41 -25.64 8.84
N SER A 446 12.37 -25.69 8.05
CA SER A 446 11.20 -26.49 8.33
C SER A 446 11.14 -27.67 7.36
N SER A 447 11.86 -28.75 7.68
CA SER A 447 11.77 -30.02 6.94
C SER A 447 10.45 -30.77 7.16
N ASP A 448 9.68 -30.39 8.17
CA ASP A 448 8.46 -31.08 8.61
C ASP A 448 7.19 -30.32 8.25
N ILE A 449 7.05 -29.97 6.96
CA ILE A 449 5.83 -29.29 6.50
C ILE A 449 4.72 -30.31 6.31
N ALA A 450 3.59 -30.01 6.94
CA ALA A 450 2.35 -30.71 6.68
C ALA A 450 1.96 -30.58 5.21
N ALA A 451 1.53 -31.67 4.61
CA ALA A 451 0.90 -31.67 3.30
C ALA A 451 -0.33 -30.76 3.33
N ILE A 452 -0.38 -29.76 2.46
CA ILE A 452 -1.54 -28.88 2.31
C ILE A 452 -2.61 -29.64 1.52
N TYR A 453 -3.82 -29.76 2.09
CA TYR A 453 -4.95 -30.38 1.41
C TYR A 453 -5.20 -29.74 0.05
N ALA A 454 -5.39 -30.54 -0.98
CA ALA A 454 -5.57 -30.15 -2.38
C ALA A 454 -4.34 -29.65 -3.16
N THR A 455 -3.19 -29.38 -2.52
CA THR A 455 -1.95 -28.97 -3.23
C THR A 455 -0.82 -29.98 -3.14
N SER A 456 -0.86 -30.87 -2.15
CA SER A 456 0.16 -31.91 -1.97
C SER A 456 -0.26 -33.22 -2.64
N THR A 457 0.65 -33.82 -3.42
CA THR A 457 0.39 -35.07 -4.09
C THR A 457 0.65 -36.26 -3.13
N TYR A 458 -0.34 -37.07 -2.90
CA TYR A 458 -0.17 -38.36 -2.19
C TYR A 458 0.31 -39.43 -3.18
N GLY A 459 1.48 -39.98 -2.95
CA GLY A 459 2.03 -41.03 -3.82
C GLY A 459 3.14 -41.86 -3.16
N SER A 460 3.24 -43.14 -3.53
CA SER A 460 4.35 -44.01 -3.18
C SER A 460 5.46 -43.86 -4.22
N GLY A 461 6.54 -43.15 -3.88
CA GLY A 461 7.72 -42.97 -4.75
C GLY A 461 8.57 -41.77 -4.36
N SER A 462 9.67 -41.57 -5.05
CA SER A 462 10.63 -40.46 -4.79
C SER A 462 10.09 -39.04 -5.05
N SER A 463 8.79 -38.88 -5.26
CA SER A 463 8.11 -37.59 -5.50
C SER A 463 7.09 -37.25 -4.40
N VAL A 464 7.26 -37.76 -3.19
CA VAL A 464 6.39 -37.40 -2.06
C VAL A 464 6.71 -35.99 -1.60
N THR A 465 5.78 -35.05 -1.80
CA THR A 465 5.95 -33.65 -1.46
C THR A 465 5.36 -33.23 -0.12
N GLY A 466 5.00 -34.20 0.74
CA GLY A 466 4.52 -33.88 2.08
C GLY A 466 4.19 -35.09 2.94
N THR A 467 4.37 -34.96 4.25
CA THR A 467 3.95 -35.92 5.27
C THR A 467 2.57 -35.55 5.80
N TYR A 468 1.66 -36.55 5.83
CA TYR A 468 0.33 -36.37 6.40
C TYR A 468 0.43 -36.22 7.92
N GLY A 469 -0.04 -35.13 8.50
CA GLY A 469 -0.17 -34.98 9.96
C GLY A 469 0.79 -33.99 10.64
N GLY A 470 1.43 -33.08 9.91
CA GLY A 470 2.21 -32.00 10.51
C GLY A 470 1.35 -31.04 11.34
N ALA A 471 1.96 -30.38 12.32
CA ALA A 471 1.29 -29.37 13.13
C ALA A 471 0.94 -28.13 12.28
N SER A 472 -0.26 -27.60 12.46
CA SER A 472 -0.70 -26.36 11.78
C SER A 472 0.12 -25.12 12.18
N GLN A 473 0.84 -25.19 13.31
CA GLN A 473 1.76 -24.17 13.79
C GLN A 473 3.03 -24.85 14.33
N PRO A 474 4.03 -25.10 13.51
CA PRO A 474 5.24 -25.74 13.94
C PRO A 474 6.05 -24.83 14.87
N LEU A 475 6.64 -25.45 15.90
CA LEU A 475 7.56 -24.80 16.82
C LEU A 475 8.99 -25.24 16.48
N VAL A 476 9.80 -24.33 15.99
CA VAL A 476 11.24 -24.56 15.85
C VAL A 476 11.94 -24.24 17.17
N ARG A 477 12.70 -25.19 17.68
CA ARG A 477 13.50 -25.05 18.91
C ARG A 477 14.96 -24.98 18.54
N GLN A 478 15.48 -23.77 18.43
CA GLN A 478 16.88 -23.52 18.08
C GLN A 478 17.73 -23.32 19.34
N ALA A 479 18.73 -24.18 19.54
CA ALA A 479 19.77 -23.93 20.54
C ALA A 479 20.62 -22.74 20.10
N VAL A 480 20.87 -21.81 21.03
CA VAL A 480 21.61 -20.58 20.74
C VAL A 480 22.71 -20.34 21.78
N GLU A 481 23.77 -19.68 21.36
CA GLU A 481 24.94 -19.37 22.17
C GLU A 481 24.98 -17.89 22.53
N GLY A 482 25.64 -17.59 23.64
CA GLY A 482 25.98 -16.26 24.06
C GLY A 482 25.28 -15.79 25.32
N SER A 483 25.61 -14.59 25.75
CA SER A 483 25.05 -13.98 26.95
C SER A 483 25.07 -12.46 26.83
N GLY A 484 24.10 -11.80 27.45
CA GLY A 484 24.01 -10.34 27.51
C GLY A 484 23.08 -9.85 28.60
N PHE A 485 23.06 -8.56 28.82
CA PHE A 485 22.09 -7.86 29.66
C PHE A 485 20.80 -7.57 28.93
N ALA A 486 20.90 -7.28 27.61
CA ALA A 486 19.80 -7.13 26.68
C ALA A 486 19.99 -8.07 25.49
N ILE A 487 18.88 -8.58 24.95
CA ILE A 487 18.87 -9.59 23.89
C ILE A 487 17.90 -9.13 22.81
N ALA A 488 18.34 -9.12 21.56
CA ALA A 488 17.50 -8.86 20.40
C ALA A 488 17.52 -10.06 19.46
N LEU A 489 16.35 -10.33 18.86
CA LEU A 489 16.19 -11.31 17.81
C LEU A 489 16.08 -10.61 16.47
N ARG A 490 16.71 -11.18 15.44
CA ARG A 490 16.51 -10.78 14.06
C ARG A 490 16.21 -12.00 13.21
N VAL A 491 15.21 -11.91 12.35
CA VAL A 491 14.93 -12.92 11.33
C VAL A 491 15.15 -12.27 9.96
N ASN A 492 15.98 -12.88 9.14
CA ASN A 492 16.20 -12.47 7.76
C ASN A 492 15.70 -13.56 6.82
N ASP A 493 14.98 -13.16 5.81
CA ASP A 493 14.51 -14.02 4.71
C ASP A 493 14.98 -13.39 3.39
N GLY A 494 15.61 -14.15 2.53
CA GLY A 494 16.06 -13.71 1.20
C GLY A 494 15.58 -14.65 0.09
N GLY A 495 14.65 -15.55 0.42
CA GLY A 495 14.19 -16.59 -0.49
C GLY A 495 13.06 -16.18 -1.45
N THR A 496 12.74 -17.11 -2.34
CA THR A 496 11.58 -17.08 -3.25
C THR A 496 10.51 -18.11 -2.83
N THR A 497 10.62 -18.63 -1.59
CA THR A 497 9.66 -19.57 -1.01
C THR A 497 8.34 -18.88 -0.69
N ALA A 498 7.28 -19.65 -0.43
CA ALA A 498 5.99 -19.10 -0.05
C ALA A 498 6.08 -18.29 1.26
N PRO A 499 5.17 -17.31 1.47
CA PRO A 499 5.08 -16.56 2.70
C PRO A 499 4.88 -17.44 3.94
N TYR A 500 5.19 -16.88 5.09
CA TYR A 500 4.94 -17.46 6.41
C TYR A 500 4.69 -16.35 7.41
N SER A 501 3.99 -16.65 8.49
CA SER A 501 3.73 -15.69 9.56
C SER A 501 4.56 -16.02 10.81
N LEU A 502 5.36 -15.10 11.29
CA LEU A 502 6.01 -15.14 12.60
C LEU A 502 4.96 -14.82 13.67
N LYS A 503 4.53 -15.80 14.45
CA LYS A 503 3.48 -15.60 15.47
C LYS A 503 4.06 -15.15 16.79
N GLY A 504 5.26 -15.62 17.17
CA GLY A 504 5.91 -15.23 18.41
C GLY A 504 7.17 -16.01 18.72
N PHE A 505 7.79 -15.67 19.82
CA PHE A 505 9.05 -16.25 20.28
C PHE A 505 8.98 -16.56 21.77
N GLN A 506 9.76 -17.57 22.19
CA GLN A 506 10.06 -17.82 23.60
C GLN A 506 11.56 -17.89 23.77
N LEU A 507 12.10 -17.09 24.67
CA LEU A 507 13.51 -17.07 25.05
C LEU A 507 13.72 -17.92 26.29
N GLU A 508 14.58 -18.95 26.20
CA GLU A 508 14.97 -19.78 27.34
C GLU A 508 16.42 -19.40 27.75
N TYR A 509 16.60 -19.06 29.00
CA TYR A 509 17.88 -18.54 29.50
C TYR A 509 18.14 -18.92 30.98
N GLN A 510 19.39 -18.88 31.37
CA GLN A 510 19.82 -18.93 32.76
C GLN A 510 20.26 -17.55 33.26
N LEU A 511 19.93 -17.26 34.50
CA LEU A 511 20.38 -16.02 35.15
C LEU A 511 21.87 -16.14 35.52
N GLY A 512 22.63 -15.14 35.12
CA GLY A 512 24.01 -14.98 35.51
C GLY A 512 24.16 -14.10 36.76
N ALA A 513 25.39 -13.74 37.06
CA ALA A 513 25.68 -12.84 38.19
C ALA A 513 25.15 -11.43 37.90
N ARG A 514 24.69 -10.76 38.97
CA ARG A 514 24.38 -9.34 38.95
C ARG A 514 25.68 -8.54 38.91
N ARG A 515 25.76 -7.53 38.05
CA ARG A 515 26.87 -6.59 38.02
C ARG A 515 26.65 -5.45 38.98
#